data_90072c385353c9166128804eae2352c3
#
_entry.id   90072c385353c9166128804eae2352c3
#
_cell.length_a   1.000
_cell.length_b   1.000
_cell.length_c   1.000
_cell.angle_alpha   90.00
_cell.angle_beta   90.00
_cell.angle_gamma   90.00
#
_symmetry.space_group_name_H-M   'P 1'
#
loop_
_entity.id
_entity.type
_entity.pdbx_description
1 polymer ?
#
loop_
_entity_poly.entity_id
_entity_poly.type
_entity_poly.pdbx_seq_one_letter_code
_entity_poly.pdbx_strand_id
1 'polypeptide(L)'
;PIFFFISAFGLFYNLDLQEKFNYKNFMKRRFKTVLIPYLVWSIFYILHYTITNQTLYLLHPLNLIGILFFGLACYQLYFMILLVWFYALMPLWIFIVKRLNIVLLVVLFVFQMAVDYYSSVLMNPYGIQNEIVKAIFMYRLNYWVIHYVFIFLLGGYVSVHYDEFKIFMRDNLNKLRAFGFISLIGLLAYYYYCI
;
A
#
# COMPACT_ATOMS: atom_id res chain seq x y z
N PRO A 1 2.34 -0.46 -6.05
CA PRO A 1 3.11 -1.07 -4.92
C PRO A 1 4.38 -0.30 -4.58
N ILE A 2 5.14 0.22 -5.56
CA ILE A 2 6.43 0.89 -5.32
C ILE A 2 6.34 2.08 -4.35
N PHE A 3 5.24 2.79 -4.30
CA PHE A 3 5.02 3.90 -3.36
C PHE A 3 5.04 3.45 -1.90
N PHE A 4 4.57 2.23 -1.59
CA PHE A 4 4.64 1.68 -0.23
C PHE A 4 6.08 1.38 0.18
N PHE A 5 6.88 0.86 -0.75
CA PHE A 5 8.32 0.65 -0.54
C PHE A 5 9.04 1.98 -0.25
N ILE A 6 8.85 2.98 -1.11
CA ILE A 6 9.49 4.30 -0.97
C ILE A 6 9.03 4.99 0.32
N SER A 7 7.73 4.89 0.65
CA SER A 7 7.19 5.45 1.89
C SER A 7 7.81 4.82 3.13
N ALA A 8 7.89 3.48 3.17
CA ALA A 8 8.52 2.76 4.27
C ALA A 8 10.02 3.07 4.35
N PHE A 9 10.72 3.03 3.21
CA PHE A 9 12.14 3.38 3.17
C PHE A 9 12.40 4.77 3.78
N GLY A 10 11.69 5.80 3.32
CA GLY A 10 11.86 7.16 3.83
C GLY A 10 11.45 7.33 5.30
N LEU A 11 10.48 6.54 5.78
CA LEU A 11 10.07 6.53 7.18
C LEU A 11 11.16 5.96 8.08
N PHE A 12 11.66 4.77 7.76
CA PHE A 12 12.64 4.06 8.58
C PHE A 12 14.04 4.64 8.45
N TYR A 13 14.39 5.23 7.30
CA TYR A 13 15.68 5.91 7.09
C TYR A 13 15.90 7.08 8.03
N ASN A 14 14.82 7.80 8.36
CA ASN A 14 14.86 8.96 9.26
C ASN A 14 14.43 8.63 10.70
N LEU A 15 14.26 7.36 11.04
CA LEU A 15 13.80 6.92 12.34
C LEU A 15 14.93 6.24 13.10
N ASP A 16 15.31 6.82 14.24
CA ASP A 16 16.16 6.09 15.18
C ASP A 16 15.35 4.99 15.86
N LEU A 17 15.69 3.73 15.53
CA LEU A 17 15.02 2.57 16.08
C LEU A 17 15.35 2.32 17.56
N GLN A 18 16.41 2.95 18.11
CA GLN A 18 16.80 2.80 19.51
C GLN A 18 16.03 3.78 20.42
N GLU A 19 15.64 4.92 19.87
CA GLU A 19 14.86 5.91 20.61
C GLU A 19 13.40 5.53 20.81
N LYS A 20 12.77 6.13 21.84
CA LYS A 20 11.35 5.95 22.10
C LYS A 20 10.52 6.65 21.03
N PHE A 21 9.77 5.88 20.25
CA PHE A 21 8.92 6.41 19.19
C PHE A 21 7.76 7.26 19.71
N ASN A 22 7.72 8.53 19.32
CA ASN A 22 6.63 9.45 19.67
C ASN A 22 5.49 9.36 18.65
N TYR A 23 4.60 8.37 18.87
CA TYR A 23 3.47 8.08 17.99
C TYR A 23 2.53 9.27 17.79
N LYS A 24 2.21 10.03 18.87
CA LYS A 24 1.30 11.18 18.79
C LYS A 24 1.81 12.27 17.85
N ASN A 25 3.07 12.63 17.96
CA ASN A 25 3.70 13.64 17.10
C ASN A 25 3.84 13.14 15.66
N PHE A 26 4.14 11.86 15.49
CA PHE A 26 4.18 11.22 14.18
C PHE A 26 2.81 11.29 13.50
N MET A 27 1.75 10.82 14.14
CA MET A 27 0.38 10.83 13.58
C MET A 27 -0.11 12.24 13.27
N LYS A 28 0.17 13.23 14.14
CA LYS A 28 -0.19 14.63 13.87
C LYS A 28 0.45 15.17 12.58
N ARG A 29 1.70 14.83 12.32
CA ARG A 29 2.39 15.20 11.07
C ARG A 29 1.77 14.50 9.87
N ARG A 30 1.52 13.18 9.95
CA ARG A 30 0.94 12.39 8.87
C ARG A 30 -0.51 12.80 8.56
N PHE A 31 -1.28 13.14 9.57
CA PHE A 31 -2.61 13.71 9.40
C PHE A 31 -2.57 14.95 8.47
N LYS A 32 -1.67 15.89 8.75
CA LYS A 32 -1.53 17.11 7.93
C LYS A 32 -1.02 16.84 6.52
N THR A 33 -0.05 15.95 6.36
CA THR A 33 0.65 15.76 5.08
C THR A 33 -0.01 14.74 4.16
N VAL A 34 -0.85 13.85 4.68
CA VAL A 34 -1.49 12.78 3.90
C VAL A 34 -3.01 12.86 3.95
N LEU A 35 -3.60 12.92 5.15
CA LEU A 35 -5.06 12.83 5.28
C LEU A 35 -5.76 14.12 4.81
N ILE A 36 -5.21 15.30 5.12
CA ILE A 36 -5.81 16.55 4.63
C ILE A 36 -5.79 16.62 3.09
N PRO A 37 -4.65 16.44 2.39
CA PRO A 37 -4.65 16.39 0.93
C PRO A 37 -5.58 15.32 0.36
N TYR A 38 -5.63 14.14 0.98
CA TYR A 38 -6.57 13.09 0.60
C TYR A 38 -8.02 13.57 0.63
N LEU A 39 -8.45 14.18 1.74
CA LEU A 39 -9.83 14.69 1.88
C LEU A 39 -10.13 15.79 0.87
N VAL A 40 -9.23 16.74 0.68
CA VAL A 40 -9.39 17.84 -0.30
C VAL A 40 -9.59 17.29 -1.70
N TRP A 41 -8.71 16.39 -2.15
CA TRP A 41 -8.84 15.80 -3.49
C TRP A 41 -10.07 14.89 -3.61
N SER A 42 -10.40 14.13 -2.56
CA SER A 42 -11.62 13.31 -2.58
C SER A 42 -12.89 14.16 -2.74
N ILE A 43 -13.00 15.26 -2.00
CA ILE A 43 -14.13 16.19 -2.12
C ILE A 43 -14.17 16.79 -3.51
N PHE A 44 -13.02 17.23 -4.06
CA PHE A 44 -12.94 17.76 -5.42
C PHE A 44 -13.47 16.77 -6.47
N TYR A 45 -13.02 15.51 -6.41
CA TYR A 45 -13.50 14.47 -7.34
C TYR A 45 -14.99 14.14 -7.15
N ILE A 46 -15.47 14.04 -5.91
CA ILE A 46 -16.89 13.78 -5.64
C ILE A 46 -17.75 14.90 -6.21
N LEU A 47 -17.38 16.16 -6.00
CA LEU A 47 -18.11 17.32 -6.56
C LEU A 47 -18.06 17.30 -8.10
N HIS A 48 -16.89 17.05 -8.68
CA HIS A 48 -16.74 16.94 -10.14
C HIS A 48 -17.67 15.87 -10.73
N TYR A 49 -17.68 14.66 -10.18
CA TYR A 49 -18.56 13.57 -10.65
C TYR A 49 -20.04 13.86 -10.40
N THR A 50 -20.39 14.51 -9.30
CA THR A 50 -21.76 14.92 -8.99
C THR A 50 -22.29 15.91 -10.05
N ILE A 51 -21.48 16.89 -10.43
CA ILE A 51 -21.84 17.89 -11.44
C ILE A 51 -21.92 17.25 -12.83
N THR A 52 -20.92 16.44 -13.20
CA THR A 52 -20.84 15.82 -14.53
C THR A 52 -21.98 14.83 -14.76
N ASN A 53 -22.31 14.01 -13.76
CA ASN A 53 -23.36 13.00 -13.87
C ASN A 53 -24.75 13.50 -13.46
N GLN A 54 -24.89 14.75 -13.05
CA GLN A 54 -26.13 15.39 -12.61
C GLN A 54 -26.88 14.55 -11.55
N THR A 55 -26.14 13.92 -10.61
CA THR A 55 -26.70 13.05 -9.59
C THR A 55 -26.19 13.41 -8.20
N LEU A 56 -27.10 13.50 -7.23
CA LEU A 56 -26.76 13.74 -5.82
C LEU A 56 -26.43 12.44 -5.05
N TYR A 57 -26.47 11.29 -5.71
CA TYR A 57 -26.25 9.98 -5.08
C TYR A 57 -24.92 9.89 -4.28
N LEU A 58 -23.85 10.48 -4.82
CA LEU A 58 -22.53 10.48 -4.18
C LEU A 58 -22.47 11.35 -2.91
N LEU A 59 -23.35 12.33 -2.79
CA LEU A 59 -23.42 13.23 -1.63
C LEU A 59 -24.27 12.67 -0.49
N HIS A 60 -24.96 11.55 -0.71
CA HIS A 60 -25.68 10.88 0.37
C HIS A 60 -24.73 10.47 1.49
N PRO A 61 -25.00 10.77 2.78
CA PRO A 61 -24.04 10.60 3.89
C PRO A 61 -23.42 9.21 3.97
N LEU A 62 -24.17 8.15 3.80
CA LEU A 62 -23.66 6.76 3.85
C LEU A 62 -22.72 6.46 2.70
N ASN A 63 -23.03 6.94 1.48
CA ASN A 63 -22.17 6.76 0.31
C ASN A 63 -20.90 7.58 0.46
N LEU A 64 -21.01 8.82 0.93
CA LEU A 64 -19.88 9.71 1.18
C LEU A 64 -18.87 9.07 2.18
N ILE A 65 -19.38 8.54 3.29
CA ILE A 65 -18.54 7.84 4.27
C ILE A 65 -17.88 6.62 3.63
N GLY A 66 -18.62 5.80 2.88
CA GLY A 66 -18.07 4.64 2.18
C GLY A 66 -17.00 5.03 1.16
N ILE A 67 -17.25 6.04 0.33
CA ILE A 67 -16.30 6.55 -0.66
C ILE A 67 -15.02 7.02 0.01
N LEU A 68 -15.13 7.78 1.09
CA LEU A 68 -13.97 8.29 1.81
C LEU A 68 -13.24 7.19 2.60
N PHE A 69 -13.95 6.20 3.13
CA PHE A 69 -13.33 5.11 3.87
C PHE A 69 -12.55 4.14 2.98
N PHE A 70 -13.09 3.82 1.80
CA PHE A 70 -12.48 2.89 0.86
C PHE A 70 -11.59 3.54 -0.21
N GLY A 71 -11.49 4.88 -0.22
CA GLY A 71 -10.69 5.60 -1.21
C GLY A 71 -11.25 5.56 -2.63
N LEU A 72 -12.59 5.54 -2.78
CA LEU A 72 -13.29 5.35 -4.06
C LEU A 72 -13.53 6.63 -4.83
N ALA A 73 -13.19 7.79 -4.30
CA ALA A 73 -13.41 9.07 -4.97
C ALA A 73 -12.65 9.20 -6.30
N CYS A 74 -11.47 8.60 -6.40
CA CYS A 74 -10.71 8.45 -7.64
C CYS A 74 -9.78 7.24 -7.52
N TYR A 75 -9.51 6.58 -8.65
CA TYR A 75 -8.68 5.36 -8.68
C TYR A 75 -7.33 5.52 -7.97
N GLN A 76 -6.65 6.67 -8.10
CA GLN A 76 -5.36 6.87 -7.48
C GLN A 76 -5.43 7.09 -5.95
N LEU A 77 -6.59 7.46 -5.40
CA LEU A 77 -6.69 7.85 -4.00
C LEU A 77 -6.71 6.69 -3.00
N TYR A 78 -6.97 5.46 -3.47
CA TYR A 78 -6.97 4.27 -2.60
C TYR A 78 -5.62 4.06 -1.88
N PHE A 79 -4.49 4.36 -2.55
CA PHE A 79 -3.19 4.17 -1.93
C PHE A 79 -2.93 5.12 -0.75
N MET A 80 -3.57 6.28 -0.73
CA MET A 80 -3.45 7.22 0.39
C MET A 80 -4.16 6.69 1.64
N ILE A 81 -5.31 6.04 1.48
CA ILE A 81 -5.99 5.34 2.58
C ILE A 81 -5.13 4.20 3.11
N LEU A 82 -4.55 3.39 2.23
CA LEU A 82 -3.61 2.34 2.65
C LEU A 82 -2.42 2.91 3.42
N LEU A 83 -1.85 4.05 3.00
CA LEU A 83 -0.78 4.72 3.75
C LEU A 83 -1.24 5.16 5.14
N VAL A 84 -2.47 5.67 5.28
CA VAL A 84 -3.03 6.03 6.60
C VAL A 84 -3.08 4.80 7.51
N TRP A 85 -3.52 3.65 7.00
CA TRP A 85 -3.52 2.39 7.76
C TRP A 85 -2.10 1.92 8.12
N PHE A 86 -1.13 2.01 7.19
CA PHE A 86 0.26 1.72 7.50
C PHE A 86 0.81 2.63 8.60
N TYR A 87 0.47 3.92 8.57
CA TYR A 87 0.92 4.86 9.61
C TYR A 87 0.24 4.61 10.95
N ALA A 88 -1.04 4.24 10.95
CA ALA A 88 -1.74 3.85 12.17
C ALA A 88 -1.09 2.64 12.86
N LEU A 89 -0.58 1.69 12.07
CA LEU A 89 0.10 0.49 12.55
C LEU A 89 1.61 0.68 12.73
N MET A 90 2.13 1.92 12.69
CA MET A 90 3.58 2.19 12.74
C MET A 90 4.31 1.55 13.94
N PRO A 91 3.76 1.54 15.16
CA PRO A 91 4.41 0.85 16.29
C PRO A 91 4.63 -0.65 16.05
N LEU A 92 3.68 -1.31 15.37
CA LEU A 92 3.80 -2.72 14.99
C LEU A 92 4.92 -2.91 13.96
N TRP A 93 5.00 -2.05 12.96
CA TRP A 93 6.04 -2.12 11.94
C TRP A 93 7.43 -1.91 12.51
N ILE A 94 7.60 -0.96 13.43
CA ILE A 94 8.87 -0.75 14.15
C ILE A 94 9.27 -2.02 14.89
N PHE A 95 8.33 -2.66 15.60
CA PHE A 95 8.61 -3.91 16.32
C PHE A 95 9.04 -5.04 15.38
N ILE A 96 8.39 -5.17 14.23
CA ILE A 96 8.71 -6.19 13.24
C ILE A 96 10.06 -5.89 12.59
N VAL A 97 10.30 -4.67 12.10
CA VAL A 97 11.53 -4.29 11.38
C VAL A 97 12.78 -4.47 12.26
N LYS A 98 12.69 -4.22 13.56
CA LYS A 98 13.79 -4.49 14.50
C LYS A 98 14.23 -5.96 14.55
N ARG A 99 13.37 -6.90 14.17
CA ARG A 99 13.60 -8.35 14.20
C ARG A 99 13.68 -8.96 12.80
N LEU A 100 13.52 -8.14 11.79
CA LEU A 100 13.44 -8.60 10.41
C LEU A 100 14.81 -9.08 9.93
N ASN A 101 14.84 -10.28 9.39
CA ASN A 101 15.99 -10.84 8.70
C ASN A 101 15.56 -11.37 7.32
N ILE A 102 16.54 -11.80 6.52
CA ILE A 102 16.27 -12.25 5.15
C ILE A 102 15.34 -13.47 5.10
N VAL A 103 15.44 -14.38 6.07
CA VAL A 103 14.57 -15.57 6.13
C VAL A 103 13.11 -15.14 6.38
N LEU A 104 12.90 -14.23 7.34
CA LEU A 104 11.57 -13.71 7.63
C LEU A 104 10.99 -12.94 6.47
N LEU A 105 11.82 -12.21 5.71
CA LEU A 105 11.39 -11.54 4.47
C LEU A 105 10.89 -12.55 3.43
N VAL A 106 11.60 -13.66 3.23
CA VAL A 106 11.15 -14.73 2.31
C VAL A 106 9.83 -15.32 2.77
N VAL A 107 9.69 -15.59 4.07
CA VAL A 107 8.42 -16.08 4.64
C VAL A 107 7.28 -15.09 4.42
N LEU A 108 7.51 -13.79 4.65
CA LEU A 108 6.53 -12.73 4.39
C LEU A 108 6.16 -12.62 2.91
N PHE A 109 7.13 -12.80 2.01
CA PHE A 109 6.87 -12.84 0.58
C PHE A 109 5.93 -13.98 0.20
N VAL A 110 6.25 -15.21 0.63
CA VAL A 110 5.41 -16.39 0.37
C VAL A 110 4.02 -16.23 1.00
N PHE A 111 3.96 -15.70 2.22
CA PHE A 111 2.70 -15.40 2.90
C PHE A 111 1.84 -14.41 2.10
N GLN A 112 2.43 -13.29 1.64
CA GLN A 112 1.70 -12.33 0.82
C GLN A 112 1.22 -12.94 -0.49
N MET A 113 2.04 -13.73 -1.19
CA MET A 113 1.63 -14.44 -2.39
C MET A 113 0.44 -15.37 -2.15
N ALA A 114 0.44 -16.09 -1.03
CA ALA A 114 -0.68 -16.96 -0.64
C ALA A 114 -1.96 -16.16 -0.34
N VAL A 115 -1.84 -15.03 0.37
CA VAL A 115 -2.97 -14.13 0.65
C VAL A 115 -3.53 -13.53 -0.63
N ASP A 116 -2.68 -13.07 -1.54
CA ASP A 116 -3.09 -12.48 -2.82
C ASP A 116 -3.77 -13.52 -3.71
N TYR A 117 -3.25 -14.74 -3.75
CA TYR A 117 -3.87 -15.86 -4.47
C TYR A 117 -5.24 -16.20 -3.88
N TYR A 118 -5.33 -16.39 -2.56
CA TYR A 118 -6.61 -16.66 -1.88
C TYR A 118 -7.64 -15.56 -2.14
N SER A 119 -7.22 -14.31 -1.99
CA SER A 119 -8.07 -13.14 -2.19
C SER A 119 -8.57 -13.00 -3.62
N SER A 120 -7.71 -13.31 -4.62
CA SER A 120 -8.05 -13.11 -6.03
C SER A 120 -8.83 -14.28 -6.64
N VAL A 121 -8.51 -15.51 -6.24
CA VAL A 121 -9.01 -16.72 -6.91
C VAL A 121 -10.11 -17.41 -6.10
N LEU A 122 -9.94 -17.50 -4.76
CA LEU A 122 -10.83 -18.32 -3.93
C LEU A 122 -11.94 -17.49 -3.26
N MET A 123 -11.71 -16.20 -3.03
CA MET A 123 -12.68 -15.35 -2.35
C MET A 123 -13.70 -14.78 -3.33
N ASN A 124 -14.97 -15.14 -3.14
CA ASN A 124 -16.09 -14.61 -3.91
C ASN A 124 -16.98 -13.69 -3.05
N PRO A 125 -16.83 -12.35 -3.14
CA PRO A 125 -17.65 -11.41 -2.37
C PRO A 125 -19.12 -11.36 -2.79
N TYR A 126 -19.44 -11.79 -4.00
CA TYR A 126 -20.79 -11.68 -4.55
C TYR A 126 -21.81 -12.62 -3.89
N GLY A 127 -21.35 -13.69 -3.21
CA GLY A 127 -22.20 -14.60 -2.43
C GLY A 127 -22.61 -14.07 -1.05
N ILE A 128 -22.09 -12.90 -0.64
CA ILE A 128 -22.34 -12.32 0.68
C ILE A 128 -23.64 -11.52 0.64
N GLN A 129 -24.62 -11.90 1.47
CA GLN A 129 -25.95 -11.26 1.51
C GLN A 129 -25.93 -9.88 2.20
N ASN A 130 -25.10 -9.73 3.24
CA ASN A 130 -25.00 -8.46 3.97
C ASN A 130 -24.21 -7.44 3.16
N GLU A 131 -24.85 -6.33 2.76
CA GLU A 131 -24.27 -5.31 1.88
C GLU A 131 -23.02 -4.63 2.49
N ILE A 132 -22.97 -4.44 3.81
CA ILE A 132 -21.80 -3.84 4.48
C ILE A 132 -20.64 -4.81 4.43
N VAL A 133 -20.88 -6.08 4.77
CA VAL A 133 -19.83 -7.12 4.73
C VAL A 133 -19.37 -7.35 3.29
N LYS A 134 -20.27 -7.37 2.34
CA LYS A 134 -19.96 -7.46 0.91
C LYS A 134 -19.05 -6.31 0.46
N ALA A 135 -19.37 -5.06 0.82
CA ALA A 135 -18.53 -3.90 0.49
C ALA A 135 -17.11 -4.03 1.10
N ILE A 136 -17.00 -4.47 2.35
CA ILE A 136 -15.73 -4.71 3.02
C ILE A 136 -14.86 -5.70 2.23
N PHE A 137 -15.41 -6.80 1.77
CA PHE A 137 -14.67 -7.81 1.00
C PHE A 137 -14.47 -7.40 -0.47
N MET A 138 -15.39 -6.67 -1.07
CA MET A 138 -15.28 -6.19 -2.45
C MET A 138 -14.13 -5.19 -2.62
N TYR A 139 -14.01 -4.25 -1.70
CA TYR A 139 -12.96 -3.20 -1.75
C TYR A 139 -11.69 -3.56 -0.99
N ARG A 140 -11.50 -4.83 -0.59
CA ARG A 140 -10.36 -5.27 0.23
C ARG A 140 -8.99 -4.82 -0.28
N LEU A 141 -8.78 -4.82 -1.59
CA LEU A 141 -7.51 -4.38 -2.19
C LEU A 141 -7.23 -2.88 -2.00
N ASN A 142 -8.25 -2.08 -1.67
CA ASN A 142 -8.12 -0.64 -1.49
C ASN A 142 -7.68 -0.26 -0.07
N TYR A 143 -7.89 -1.12 0.94
CA TYR A 143 -7.61 -0.75 2.32
C TYR A 143 -7.04 -1.87 3.18
N TRP A 144 -7.02 -3.13 2.73
CA TRP A 144 -6.38 -4.21 3.47
C TRP A 144 -4.86 -4.13 3.32
N VAL A 145 -4.21 -3.70 4.40
CA VAL A 145 -2.75 -3.56 4.49
C VAL A 145 -2.02 -4.86 4.16
N ILE A 146 -2.65 -6.03 4.45
CA ILE A 146 -2.05 -7.35 4.29
C ILE A 146 -1.58 -7.65 2.86
N HIS A 147 -2.23 -7.07 1.85
CA HIS A 147 -1.85 -7.20 0.44
C HIS A 147 -0.57 -6.44 0.06
N TYR A 148 -0.03 -5.61 0.98
CA TYR A 148 1.11 -4.74 0.72
C TYR A 148 2.18 -4.80 1.82
N VAL A 149 1.98 -5.66 2.83
CA VAL A 149 2.86 -5.77 4.02
C VAL A 149 4.29 -6.10 3.63
N PHE A 150 4.49 -7.09 2.75
CA PHE A 150 5.83 -7.49 2.32
C PHE A 150 6.58 -6.31 1.69
N ILE A 151 5.96 -5.60 0.73
CA ILE A 151 6.63 -4.52 0.00
C ILE A 151 6.94 -3.33 0.92
N PHE A 152 6.09 -3.08 1.92
CA PHE A 152 6.31 -2.07 2.94
C PHE A 152 7.47 -2.45 3.88
N LEU A 153 7.46 -3.68 4.41
CA LEU A 153 8.52 -4.18 5.28
C LEU A 153 9.85 -4.34 4.55
N LEU A 154 9.83 -4.69 3.26
CA LEU A 154 11.03 -4.71 2.43
C LEU A 154 11.67 -3.31 2.34
N GLY A 155 10.85 -2.25 2.16
CA GLY A 155 11.34 -0.86 2.21
C GLY A 155 11.97 -0.51 3.55
N GLY A 156 11.35 -0.91 4.65
CA GLY A 156 11.89 -0.75 5.99
C GLY A 156 13.21 -1.51 6.21
N TYR A 157 13.27 -2.76 5.78
CA TYR A 157 14.48 -3.58 5.87
C TYR A 157 15.65 -3.00 5.08
N VAL A 158 15.42 -2.63 3.82
CA VAL A 158 16.43 -2.00 2.97
C VAL A 158 16.92 -0.68 3.56
N SER A 159 16.04 0.07 4.20
CA SER A 159 16.40 1.33 4.87
C SER A 159 17.36 1.11 6.06
N VAL A 160 17.07 0.09 6.89
CA VAL A 160 17.90 -0.24 8.06
C VAL A 160 19.25 -0.81 7.66
N HIS A 161 19.30 -1.56 6.54
CA HIS A 161 20.54 -2.16 6.00
C HIS A 161 21.02 -1.42 4.74
N TYR A 162 20.87 -0.09 4.75
CA TYR A 162 21.10 0.71 3.53
C TYR A 162 22.52 0.62 2.98
N ASP A 163 23.54 0.64 3.85
CA ASP A 163 24.93 0.57 3.41
C ASP A 163 25.26 -0.79 2.79
N GLU A 164 24.80 -1.88 3.39
CA GLU A 164 24.94 -3.23 2.84
C GLU A 164 24.21 -3.36 1.49
N PHE A 165 23.00 -2.82 1.40
CA PHE A 165 22.23 -2.79 0.17
C PHE A 165 22.94 -1.99 -0.93
N LYS A 166 23.53 -0.85 -0.61
CA LYS A 166 24.30 -0.02 -1.55
C LYS A 166 25.51 -0.77 -2.10
N ILE A 167 26.24 -1.47 -1.24
CA ILE A 167 27.38 -2.31 -1.65
C ILE A 167 26.88 -3.43 -2.58
N PHE A 168 25.85 -4.15 -2.17
CA PHE A 168 25.24 -5.20 -2.99
C PHE A 168 24.82 -4.71 -4.38
N MET A 169 24.15 -3.57 -4.46
CA MET A 169 23.72 -2.97 -5.73
C MET A 169 24.90 -2.61 -6.63
N ARG A 170 25.96 -2.05 -6.05
CA ARG A 170 27.18 -1.69 -6.79
C ARG A 170 27.88 -2.93 -7.34
N ASP A 171 28.07 -3.93 -6.51
CA ASP A 171 28.86 -5.12 -6.85
C ASP A 171 28.11 -6.06 -7.84
N ASN A 172 26.77 -5.97 -7.88
CA ASN A 172 25.93 -6.76 -8.77
C ASN A 172 25.27 -5.94 -9.89
N LEU A 173 25.71 -4.72 -10.16
CA LEU A 173 25.05 -3.79 -11.08
C LEU A 173 24.75 -4.40 -12.46
N ASN A 174 25.72 -5.09 -13.05
CA ASN A 174 25.55 -5.72 -14.37
C ASN A 174 24.54 -6.87 -14.38
N LYS A 175 24.53 -7.67 -13.30
CA LYS A 175 23.53 -8.75 -13.13
C LYS A 175 22.12 -8.18 -12.95
N LEU A 176 22.00 -7.11 -12.16
CA LEU A 176 20.73 -6.41 -11.92
C LEU A 176 20.20 -5.75 -13.19
N ARG A 177 21.07 -5.14 -14.01
CA ARG A 177 20.71 -4.61 -15.33
C ARG A 177 20.21 -5.72 -16.25
N ALA A 178 20.95 -6.83 -16.36
CA ALA A 178 20.54 -7.97 -17.17
C ALA A 178 19.18 -8.53 -16.72
N PHE A 179 18.99 -8.71 -15.41
CA PHE A 179 17.71 -9.13 -14.83
C PHE A 179 16.57 -8.16 -15.17
N GLY A 180 16.81 -6.85 -15.07
CA GLY A 180 15.85 -5.82 -15.45
C GLY A 180 15.44 -5.90 -16.92
N PHE A 181 16.40 -6.08 -17.84
CA PHE A 181 16.12 -6.25 -19.26
C PHE A 181 15.33 -7.53 -19.55
N ILE A 182 15.71 -8.65 -18.94
CA ILE A 182 15.00 -9.94 -19.10
C ILE A 182 13.56 -9.82 -18.58
N SER A 183 13.37 -9.19 -17.42
CA SER A 183 12.04 -8.94 -16.85
C SER A 183 11.18 -8.06 -17.73
N LEU A 184 11.75 -7.00 -18.32
CA LEU A 184 11.05 -6.11 -19.25
C LEU A 184 10.62 -6.87 -20.53
N ILE A 185 11.52 -7.66 -21.12
CA ILE A 185 11.22 -8.50 -22.30
C ILE A 185 10.11 -9.50 -21.95
N GLY A 186 10.21 -10.17 -20.80
CA GLY A 186 9.19 -11.12 -20.35
C GLY A 186 7.81 -10.47 -20.16
N LEU A 187 7.78 -9.27 -19.62
CA LEU A 187 6.55 -8.49 -19.41
C LEU A 187 5.93 -8.07 -20.76
N LEU A 188 6.74 -7.62 -21.71
CA LEU A 188 6.28 -7.29 -23.07
C LEU A 188 5.78 -8.52 -23.81
N ALA A 189 6.47 -9.66 -23.71
CA ALA A 189 6.05 -10.92 -24.32
C ALA A 189 4.72 -11.41 -23.74
N TYR A 190 4.56 -11.33 -22.39
CA TYR A 190 3.30 -11.66 -21.72
C TYR A 190 2.15 -10.74 -22.19
N TYR A 191 2.40 -9.44 -22.25
CA TYR A 191 1.41 -8.48 -22.77
C TYR A 191 0.97 -8.82 -24.19
N TYR A 192 1.92 -9.15 -25.07
CA TYR A 192 1.64 -9.54 -26.46
C TYR A 192 0.88 -10.86 -26.57
N TYR A 193 1.09 -11.78 -25.62
CA TYR A 193 0.37 -13.05 -25.56
C TYR A 193 -1.08 -12.87 -25.08
N CYS A 194 -1.35 -11.85 -24.26
CA CYS A 194 -2.69 -11.60 -23.68
C CYS A 194 -3.59 -10.71 -24.56
N ILE A 195 -3.06 -10.11 -25.63
CA ILE A 195 -3.82 -9.35 -26.64
C ILE A 195 -4.15 -10.24 -27.83
#